data_1f696a9402aec43c927c44b2b0c6276a
#
_entry.id   1f696a9402aec43c927c44b2b0c6276a
#
_cell.length_a   1.000
_cell.length_b   1.000
_cell.length_c   1.000
_cell.angle_alpha   90.00
_cell.angle_beta   90.00
_cell.angle_gamma   90.00
#
_symmetry.space_group_name_H-M   'P 1'
#
loop_
_entity.id
_entity.type
_entity.pdbx_description
1 polymer ?
#
loop_
_entity_poly.entity_id
_entity_poly.type
_entity_poly.pdbx_seq_one_letter_code
_entity_poly.pdbx_strand_id
1 'polypeptide(L)'
;MKRNIIILQEMYKTVSMGINGINDIKGKIKSEKLRISILDAKKKYQRYRRKIISIIKEYNTKPNDINVFIKITNSLWTDMKLTNSSDGEIVGMLIEGTNKGIIKFQEIKNNEGINDKKISKLLNKLLELFEYQTTEWRKYL
;
A
#
# COMPACT_ATOMS: atom_id res chain seq x y z
N MET A 1 3.92 24.13 1.82
CA MET A 1 5.09 23.28 1.59
C MET A 1 5.23 22.17 2.63
N LYS A 2 5.25 22.52 3.90
CA LYS A 2 5.33 21.53 4.99
C LYS A 2 4.21 20.51 4.97
N ARG A 3 2.98 20.95 4.69
CA ARG A 3 1.81 20.07 4.53
C ARG A 3 2.00 19.06 3.40
N ASN A 4 2.53 19.51 2.26
CA ASN A 4 2.77 18.63 1.12
C ASN A 4 3.80 17.54 1.44
N ILE A 5 4.83 17.88 2.23
CA ILE A 5 5.81 16.91 2.68
C ILE A 5 5.15 15.85 3.57
N ILE A 6 4.30 16.27 4.51
CA ILE A 6 3.57 15.34 5.39
C ILE A 6 2.70 14.40 4.57
N ILE A 7 1.97 14.93 3.59
CA ILE A 7 1.11 14.12 2.70
C ILE A 7 1.94 13.08 1.94
N LEU A 8 3.05 13.53 1.35
CA LEU A 8 3.93 12.62 0.61
C LEU A 8 4.51 11.52 1.50
N GLN A 9 4.90 11.85 2.72
CA GLN A 9 5.41 10.86 3.67
C GLN A 9 4.33 9.83 4.04
N GLU A 10 3.10 10.25 4.22
CA GLU A 10 1.99 9.34 4.49
C GLU A 10 1.70 8.44 3.29
N MET A 11 1.74 8.99 2.07
CA MET A 11 1.59 8.20 0.85
C MET A 11 2.70 7.16 0.71
N TYR A 12 3.94 7.59 0.96
CA TYR A 12 5.11 6.71 0.91
C TYR A 12 4.97 5.56 1.91
N LYS A 13 4.60 5.89 3.14
CA LYS A 13 4.40 4.89 4.21
C LYS A 13 3.33 3.87 3.82
N THR A 14 2.18 4.34 3.36
CA THR A 14 1.05 3.48 3.02
C THR A 14 1.38 2.51 1.90
N VAL A 15 2.00 3.01 0.83
CA VAL A 15 2.42 2.16 -0.31
C VAL A 15 3.49 1.16 0.12
N SER A 16 4.45 1.61 0.93
CA SER A 16 5.54 0.74 1.42
C SER A 16 5.01 -0.38 2.30
N MET A 17 4.01 -0.10 3.14
CA MET A 17 3.36 -1.13 3.96
C MET A 17 2.66 -2.16 3.08
N GLY A 18 2.04 -1.73 1.99
CA GLY A 18 1.42 -2.63 1.02
C GLY A 18 2.45 -3.56 0.38
N ILE A 19 3.58 -3.03 -0.02
CA ILE A 19 4.68 -3.82 -0.61
C ILE A 19 5.21 -4.84 0.39
N ASN A 20 5.42 -4.42 1.63
CA ASN A 20 5.93 -5.30 2.67
C ASN A 20 4.93 -6.40 3.03
N GLY A 21 3.65 -6.08 3.08
CA GLY A 21 2.59 -7.06 3.30
C GLY A 21 2.61 -8.14 2.21
N ILE A 22 2.74 -7.73 0.96
CA ILE A 22 2.84 -8.68 -0.16
C ILE A 22 4.10 -9.55 -0.02
N ASN A 23 5.24 -8.97 0.31
CA ASN A 23 6.48 -9.72 0.48
C ASN A 23 6.35 -10.79 1.56
N ASP A 24 5.60 -10.49 2.63
CA ASP A 24 5.43 -11.44 3.74
C ASP A 24 4.57 -12.64 3.36
N ILE A 25 3.60 -12.47 2.44
CA ILE A 25 2.61 -13.52 2.16
C ILE A 25 2.78 -14.20 0.81
N LYS A 26 3.53 -13.63 -0.11
CA LYS A 26 3.61 -14.12 -1.50
C LYS A 26 4.06 -15.57 -1.61
N GLY A 27 4.93 -16.04 -0.71
CA GLY A 27 5.42 -17.41 -0.70
C GLY A 27 4.44 -18.42 -0.11
N LYS A 28 3.34 -17.94 0.47
CA LYS A 28 2.34 -18.78 1.13
C LYS A 28 1.10 -19.00 0.28
N ILE A 29 1.00 -18.34 -0.85
CA ILE A 29 -0.12 -18.47 -1.77
C ILE A 29 0.04 -19.74 -2.61
N LYS A 30 -0.99 -20.55 -2.65
CA LYS A 30 -1.01 -21.82 -3.36
C LYS A 30 -1.46 -21.69 -4.81
N SER A 31 -2.45 -20.82 -5.08
CA SER A 31 -2.95 -20.56 -6.42
C SER A 31 -1.94 -19.77 -7.23
N GLU A 32 -1.51 -20.32 -8.36
CA GLU A 32 -0.58 -19.62 -9.26
C GLU A 32 -1.20 -18.34 -9.82
N LYS A 33 -2.46 -18.41 -10.20
CA LYS A 33 -3.18 -17.25 -10.74
C LYS A 33 -3.28 -16.11 -9.74
N LEU A 34 -3.56 -16.43 -8.49
CA LEU A 34 -3.61 -15.44 -7.41
C LEU A 34 -2.21 -14.86 -7.14
N ARG A 35 -1.19 -15.71 -7.09
CA ARG A 35 0.18 -15.26 -6.88
C ARG A 35 0.62 -14.26 -7.94
N ILE A 36 0.31 -14.53 -9.20
CA ILE A 36 0.61 -13.63 -10.32
C ILE A 36 -0.08 -12.28 -10.11
N SER A 37 -1.35 -12.29 -9.72
CA SER A 37 -2.11 -11.07 -9.44
C SER A 37 -1.47 -10.24 -8.33
N ILE A 38 -1.07 -10.90 -7.25
CA ILE A 38 -0.43 -10.25 -6.10
C ILE A 38 0.93 -9.65 -6.49
N LEU A 39 1.74 -10.39 -7.23
CA LEU A 39 3.04 -9.90 -7.68
C LEU A 39 2.92 -8.75 -8.68
N ASP A 40 1.88 -8.77 -9.51
CA ASP A 40 1.57 -7.67 -10.42
C ASP A 40 1.22 -6.40 -9.63
N ALA A 41 0.40 -6.54 -8.60
CA ALA A 41 0.07 -5.44 -7.70
C ALA A 41 1.34 -4.86 -7.07
N LYS A 42 2.25 -5.71 -6.61
CA LYS A 42 3.53 -5.28 -6.04
C LYS A 42 4.33 -4.43 -7.01
N LYS A 43 4.41 -4.84 -8.28
CA LYS A 43 5.12 -4.07 -9.30
C LYS A 43 4.52 -2.68 -9.48
N LYS A 44 3.20 -2.59 -9.49
CA LYS A 44 2.50 -1.30 -9.60
C LYS A 44 2.76 -0.42 -8.38
N TYR A 45 2.72 -1.00 -7.18
CA TYR A 45 3.03 -0.28 -5.93
C TYR A 45 4.47 0.24 -5.95
N GLN A 46 5.42 -0.56 -6.40
CA GLN A 46 6.83 -0.14 -6.49
C GLN A 46 6.99 1.03 -7.47
N ARG A 47 6.29 1.02 -8.58
CA ARG A 47 6.32 2.10 -9.55
C ARG A 47 5.79 3.40 -8.95
N TYR A 48 4.68 3.35 -8.24
CA TYR A 48 4.13 4.53 -7.57
C TYR A 48 5.02 5.01 -6.43
N ARG A 49 5.63 4.08 -5.69
CA ARG A 49 6.58 4.45 -4.64
C ARG A 49 7.75 5.25 -5.20
N ARG A 50 8.28 4.84 -6.35
CA ARG A 50 9.36 5.60 -7.01
C ARG A 50 8.91 7.01 -7.38
N LYS A 51 7.68 7.16 -7.86
CA LYS A 51 7.11 8.48 -8.18
C LYS A 51 7.00 9.35 -6.93
N ILE A 52 6.53 8.77 -5.83
CA ILE A 52 6.43 9.46 -4.55
C ILE A 52 7.81 9.94 -4.09
N ILE A 53 8.80 9.06 -4.13
CA ILE A 53 10.18 9.39 -3.74
C ILE A 53 10.72 10.54 -4.60
N SER A 54 10.45 10.51 -5.90
CA SER A 54 10.88 11.57 -6.82
C SER A 54 10.31 12.93 -6.42
N ILE A 55 9.02 12.97 -6.05
CA ILE A 55 8.39 14.22 -5.62
C ILE A 55 8.93 14.66 -4.26
N ILE A 56 9.14 13.72 -3.34
CA ILE A 56 9.75 14.02 -2.03
C ILE A 56 11.11 14.72 -2.22
N LYS A 57 11.92 14.23 -3.16
CA LYS A 57 13.22 14.84 -3.47
C LYS A 57 13.08 16.27 -3.99
N GLU A 58 12.02 16.56 -4.76
CA GLU A 58 11.75 17.92 -5.24
C GLU A 58 11.53 18.90 -4.09
N TYR A 59 11.09 18.40 -2.92
CA TYR A 59 10.91 19.19 -1.70
C TYR A 59 12.17 19.23 -0.83
N ASN A 60 13.32 18.81 -1.38
CA ASN A 60 14.62 18.82 -0.68
C ASN A 60 14.64 18.01 0.60
N THR A 61 13.92 16.88 0.60
CA THR A 61 13.88 15.96 1.73
C THR A 61 13.95 14.52 1.22
N LYS A 62 13.91 13.57 2.14
CA LYS A 62 13.98 12.15 1.82
C LYS A 62 12.85 11.41 2.54
N PRO A 63 12.48 10.21 2.07
CA PRO A 63 11.46 9.40 2.74
C PRO A 63 11.86 9.11 4.19
N ASN A 64 10.86 9.14 5.07
CA ASN A 64 11.04 8.78 6.48
C ASN A 64 11.30 7.29 6.62
N ASP A 65 12.01 6.92 7.67
CA ASP A 65 12.22 5.52 8.02
C ASP A 65 10.88 4.92 8.50
N ILE A 66 10.46 3.83 7.85
CA ILE A 66 9.19 3.15 8.14
C ILE A 66 9.39 1.86 8.94
N ASN A 67 10.60 1.57 9.39
CA ASN A 67 10.93 0.30 10.07
C ASN A 67 10.04 0.01 11.28
N VAL A 68 9.69 1.06 12.05
CA VAL A 68 8.80 0.92 13.21
C VAL A 68 7.43 0.42 12.78
N PHE A 69 6.88 1.00 11.70
CA PHE A 69 5.57 0.61 11.18
C PHE A 69 5.60 -0.79 10.57
N ILE A 70 6.71 -1.15 9.90
CA ILE A 70 6.91 -2.48 9.35
C ILE A 70 6.86 -3.53 10.46
N LYS A 71 7.54 -3.27 11.57
CA LYS A 71 7.56 -4.19 12.73
C LYS A 71 6.16 -4.41 13.29
N ILE A 72 5.37 -3.36 13.42
CA ILE A 72 3.99 -3.45 13.90
C ILE A 72 3.14 -4.27 12.93
N THR A 73 3.26 -4.00 11.62
CA THR A 73 2.54 -4.73 10.58
C THR A 73 2.95 -6.20 10.57
N ASN A 74 4.25 -6.48 10.62
CA ASN A 74 4.76 -7.86 10.63
C ASN A 74 4.29 -8.63 11.86
N SER A 75 4.17 -7.96 13.00
CA SER A 75 3.63 -8.57 14.21
C SER A 75 2.20 -9.07 13.98
N LEU A 76 1.35 -8.26 13.34
CA LEU A 76 -0.02 -8.66 12.99
C LEU A 76 -0.04 -9.86 12.06
N TRP A 77 0.82 -9.87 11.03
CA TRP A 77 0.92 -10.98 10.09
C TRP A 77 1.46 -12.25 10.75
N THR A 78 2.45 -12.10 11.64
CA THR A 78 3.08 -13.23 12.33
C THR A 78 2.13 -13.89 13.32
N ASP A 79 1.34 -13.09 14.04
CA ASP A 79 0.39 -13.58 15.03
C ASP A 79 -0.68 -14.49 14.40
N MET A 80 -0.98 -14.31 13.13
CA MET A 80 -1.96 -15.13 12.42
C MET A 80 -1.39 -16.46 11.94
N LYS A 81 -0.09 -16.73 12.17
CA LYS A 81 0.56 -18.00 11.84
C LYS A 81 0.13 -18.55 10.49
N LEU A 82 0.45 -17.81 9.43
CA LEU A 82 -0.06 -18.06 8.08
C LEU A 82 0.31 -19.42 7.47
N THR A 83 1.08 -20.22 8.17
CA THR A 83 1.56 -21.52 7.67
C THR A 83 0.42 -22.46 7.25
N ASN A 84 -0.74 -22.36 7.90
CA ASN A 84 -1.90 -23.21 7.59
C ASN A 84 -3.09 -22.42 7.04
N SER A 85 -2.88 -21.16 6.69
CA SER A 85 -3.96 -20.32 6.17
C SER A 85 -4.27 -20.67 4.72
N SER A 86 -5.54 -20.65 4.36
CA SER A 86 -5.99 -20.79 2.98
C SER A 86 -5.67 -19.52 2.19
N ASP A 87 -5.68 -19.63 0.87
CA ASP A 87 -5.53 -18.46 0.01
C ASP A 87 -6.62 -17.41 0.31
N GLY A 88 -7.85 -17.86 0.54
CA GLY A 88 -8.95 -16.96 0.88
C GLY A 88 -8.71 -16.18 2.17
N GLU A 89 -8.18 -16.84 3.19
CA GLU A 89 -7.85 -16.17 4.45
C GLU A 89 -6.74 -15.14 4.26
N ILE A 90 -5.71 -15.48 3.50
CA ILE A 90 -4.60 -14.57 3.22
C ILE A 90 -5.08 -13.36 2.41
N VAL A 91 -5.92 -13.62 1.40
CA VAL A 91 -6.52 -12.54 0.58
C VAL A 91 -7.40 -11.63 1.43
N GLY A 92 -8.17 -12.21 2.35
CA GLY A 92 -8.98 -11.42 3.29
C GLY A 92 -8.13 -10.41 4.05
N MET A 93 -6.97 -10.82 4.51
CA MET A 93 -6.02 -9.93 5.20
C MET A 93 -5.47 -8.84 4.28
N LEU A 94 -5.12 -9.20 3.04
CA LEU A 94 -4.67 -8.23 2.04
C LEU A 94 -5.74 -7.18 1.76
N ILE A 95 -6.99 -7.61 1.64
CA ILE A 95 -8.11 -6.70 1.41
C ILE A 95 -8.30 -5.76 2.61
N GLU A 96 -8.25 -6.28 3.83
CA GLU A 96 -8.36 -5.44 5.03
C GLU A 96 -7.25 -4.38 5.08
N GLY A 97 -6.01 -4.78 4.84
CA GLY A 97 -4.89 -3.85 4.81
C GLY A 97 -5.02 -2.80 3.72
N THR A 98 -5.47 -3.22 2.54
CA THR A 98 -5.68 -2.31 1.41
C THR A 98 -6.81 -1.33 1.70
N ASN A 99 -7.89 -1.78 2.34
CA ASN A 99 -9.00 -0.91 2.74
C ASN A 99 -8.55 0.17 3.74
N LYS A 100 -7.65 -0.17 4.66
CA LYS A 100 -7.05 0.83 5.56
C LYS A 100 -6.29 1.89 4.77
N GLY A 101 -5.57 1.48 3.74
CA GLY A 101 -4.88 2.41 2.83
C GLY A 101 -5.85 3.30 2.07
N ILE A 102 -6.96 2.73 1.59
CA ILE A 102 -8.01 3.50 0.90
C ILE A 102 -8.58 4.57 1.83
N ILE A 103 -8.90 4.20 3.06
CA ILE A 103 -9.41 5.14 4.06
C ILE A 103 -8.41 6.28 4.28
N LYS A 104 -7.14 5.94 4.45
CA LYS A 104 -6.09 6.93 4.66
C LYS A 104 -5.97 7.90 3.49
N PHE A 105 -5.93 7.40 2.28
CA PHE A 105 -5.83 8.23 1.08
C PHE A 105 -7.08 9.11 0.92
N GLN A 106 -8.26 8.56 1.21
CA GLN A 106 -9.50 9.32 1.11
C GLN A 106 -9.57 10.43 2.15
N GLU A 107 -9.12 10.16 3.37
CA GLU A 107 -9.02 11.18 4.42
C GLU A 107 -8.09 12.32 4.00
N ILE A 108 -6.93 11.98 3.44
CA ILE A 108 -5.98 12.98 2.92
C ILE A 108 -6.66 13.82 1.84
N LYS A 109 -7.31 13.18 0.89
CA LYS A 109 -7.99 13.86 -0.21
C LYS A 109 -9.05 14.82 0.29
N ASN A 110 -9.81 14.41 1.30
CA ASN A 110 -10.93 15.19 1.80
C ASN A 110 -10.52 16.35 2.71
N ASN A 111 -9.43 16.18 3.47
CA ASN A 111 -9.13 17.05 4.61
C ASN A 111 -7.91 17.95 4.42
N GLU A 112 -7.01 17.62 3.50
CA GLU A 112 -5.69 18.27 3.46
C GLU A 112 -5.60 19.47 2.51
N GLY A 113 -6.60 19.72 1.68
CA GLY A 113 -6.59 20.87 0.77
C GLY A 113 -5.33 20.89 -0.10
N ILE A 114 -5.07 19.82 -0.82
CA ILE A 114 -3.85 19.66 -1.61
C ILE A 114 -3.83 20.69 -2.74
N ASN A 115 -2.77 21.53 -2.77
CA ASN A 115 -2.60 22.55 -3.80
C ASN A 115 -1.53 22.17 -4.86
N ASP A 116 -0.81 21.10 -4.65
CA ASP A 116 0.17 20.59 -5.63
C ASP A 116 -0.52 19.57 -6.55
N LYS A 117 -0.56 19.90 -7.84
CA LYS A 117 -1.25 19.07 -8.84
C LYS A 117 -0.63 17.69 -9.00
N LYS A 118 0.69 17.59 -8.87
CA LYS A 118 1.39 16.30 -8.97
C LYS A 118 0.97 15.37 -7.84
N ILE A 119 0.90 15.89 -6.63
CA ILE A 119 0.49 15.14 -5.44
C ILE A 119 -0.96 14.71 -5.58
N SER A 120 -1.84 15.63 -5.95
CA SER A 120 -3.28 15.36 -6.11
C SER A 120 -3.52 14.26 -7.16
N LYS A 121 -2.85 14.36 -8.30
CA LYS A 121 -2.96 13.37 -9.38
C LYS A 121 -2.47 12.00 -8.92
N LEU A 122 -1.34 11.97 -8.24
CA LEU A 122 -0.75 10.71 -7.75
C LEU A 122 -1.65 10.06 -6.70
N LEU A 123 -2.20 10.86 -5.78
CA LEU A 123 -3.12 10.36 -4.76
C LEU A 123 -4.37 9.74 -5.38
N ASN A 124 -4.94 10.39 -6.39
CA ASN A 124 -6.11 9.85 -7.10
C ASN A 124 -5.78 8.52 -7.79
N LYS A 125 -4.60 8.44 -8.39
CA LYS A 125 -4.14 7.19 -9.03
C LYS A 125 -3.95 6.07 -8.03
N LEU A 126 -3.42 6.37 -6.85
CA LEU A 126 -3.26 5.39 -5.78
C LEU A 126 -4.61 4.90 -5.26
N LEU A 127 -5.59 5.80 -5.10
CA LEU A 127 -6.95 5.42 -4.72
C LEU A 127 -7.55 4.46 -5.74
N GLU A 128 -7.47 4.80 -7.02
CA GLU A 128 -7.96 3.94 -8.10
C GLU A 128 -7.30 2.57 -8.07
N LEU A 129 -5.99 2.54 -7.88
CA LEU A 129 -5.23 1.29 -7.85
C LEU A 129 -5.65 0.41 -6.67
N PHE A 130 -5.75 0.97 -5.48
CA PHE A 130 -6.12 0.22 -4.28
C PHE A 130 -7.55 -0.31 -4.39
N GLU A 131 -8.48 0.50 -4.90
CA GLU A 131 -9.86 0.06 -5.13
C GLU A 131 -9.93 -1.08 -6.16
N TYR A 132 -9.15 -0.96 -7.24
CA TYR A 132 -9.04 -2.02 -8.22
C TYR A 132 -8.54 -3.32 -7.59
N GLN A 133 -7.51 -3.25 -6.75
CA GLN A 133 -6.94 -4.43 -6.12
C GLN A 133 -7.92 -5.11 -5.17
N THR A 134 -8.64 -4.37 -4.34
CA THR A 134 -9.63 -4.98 -3.45
C THR A 134 -10.72 -5.67 -4.25
N THR A 135 -11.18 -5.07 -5.33
CA THR A 135 -12.20 -5.66 -6.21
C THR A 135 -11.69 -6.94 -6.87
N GLU A 136 -10.47 -6.89 -7.40
CA GLU A 136 -9.85 -8.04 -8.07
C GLU A 136 -9.64 -9.20 -7.10
N TRP A 137 -9.16 -8.91 -5.90
CA TRP A 137 -8.85 -9.94 -4.92
C TRP A 137 -10.08 -10.58 -4.26
N ARG A 138 -11.24 -9.91 -4.27
CA ARG A 138 -12.49 -10.50 -3.76
C ARG A 138 -12.85 -11.81 -4.42
N LYS A 139 -12.45 -11.99 -5.67
CA LYS A 139 -12.71 -13.22 -6.42
C LYS A 139 -12.08 -14.46 -5.78
N TYR A 140 -11.11 -14.26 -4.92
CA TYR A 140 -10.33 -15.34 -4.31
C TYR A 140 -10.70 -15.61 -2.85
N LEU A 141 -11.69 -14.89 -2.33
CA LEU A 141 -12.18 -15.09 -0.96
C LEU A 141 -12.88 -16.43 -0.77
#